data_f58f04aa71e5b604831f6fb5723fc161
#
_entry.id   f58f04aa71e5b604831f6fb5723fc161
#
_cell.length_a   1.000
_cell.length_b   1.000
_cell.length_c   1.000
_cell.angle_alpha   90.00
_cell.angle_beta   90.00
_cell.angle_gamma   90.00
#
_symmetry.space_group_name_H-M   'P 1'
#
loop_
_entity.id
_entity.type
_entity.pdbx_description
1 polymer ?
#
loop_
_entity_poly.entity_id
_entity_poly.type
_entity_poly.pdbx_seq_one_letter_code
_entity_poly.pdbx_strand_id
1 'polypeptide(L)'
;MNNIREQIKDKKRIVVKIGSSSLQHAETGDLDYTRLEKLVRELCDISNQGKEVVLVTSGAIAAGKQAVHLKTTEGQTQAESMAIKQACSAIGQARLMMTYQKLFAEYNQVAAQILMTKNTIVDNLNRYNAHNTFTQLLKMGAIPVVNENDTVATYEIEIGDNDTLSAIVAALIDADLLILLSDIDGLYTDDPRQNPNAEFIEQVDELTEEFMHMGKASTGSNVGTGGMNTKMIAAKIATSSDAVSYTHLRAHETSLHL
;
A
#
# COMPACT_ATOMS: atom_id res chain seq x y z
N MET A 1 3.49 -27.57 -14.70
CA MET A 1 3.63 -26.18 -14.24
C MET A 1 2.81 -26.09 -12.97
N ASN A 2 3.45 -26.03 -11.80
CA ASN A 2 2.72 -25.75 -10.56
C ASN A 2 2.23 -24.32 -10.66
N ASN A 3 0.93 -24.15 -10.65
CA ASN A 3 0.31 -22.84 -10.80
C ASN A 3 0.68 -22.00 -9.56
N ILE A 4 1.52 -20.97 -9.71
CA ILE A 4 1.96 -20.08 -8.64
C ILE A 4 0.78 -19.50 -7.87
N ARG A 5 -0.34 -19.26 -8.56
CA ARG A 5 -1.60 -18.84 -7.93
C ARG A 5 -2.12 -19.84 -6.91
N GLU A 6 -1.85 -21.14 -7.07
CA GLU A 6 -2.21 -22.13 -6.06
C GLU A 6 -1.32 -22.05 -4.82
N GLN A 7 -0.03 -21.73 -4.98
CA GLN A 7 0.88 -21.54 -3.85
C GLN A 7 0.50 -20.30 -3.01
N ILE A 8 -0.09 -19.29 -3.63
CA ILE A 8 -0.56 -18.07 -2.93
C ILE A 8 -1.77 -18.40 -2.02
N LYS A 9 -2.60 -19.37 -2.39
CA LYS A 9 -3.79 -19.75 -1.59
C LYS A 9 -3.45 -20.28 -0.20
N ASP A 10 -2.30 -20.92 -0.04
CA ASP A 10 -1.87 -21.50 1.24
C ASP A 10 -1.22 -20.48 2.19
N LYS A 11 -0.98 -19.26 1.73
CA LYS A 11 -0.38 -18.20 2.53
C LYS A 11 -1.33 -17.74 3.63
N LYS A 12 -0.81 -17.57 4.85
CA LYS A 12 -1.61 -17.31 6.06
C LYS A 12 -1.57 -15.84 6.48
N ARG A 13 -0.40 -15.21 6.45
CA ARG A 13 -0.22 -13.81 6.84
C ARG A 13 0.05 -12.97 5.60
N ILE A 14 -0.89 -12.07 5.31
CA ILE A 14 -0.96 -11.36 4.03
C ILE A 14 -0.93 -9.86 4.30
N VAL A 15 -0.01 -9.16 3.64
CA VAL A 15 0.00 -7.70 3.59
C VAL A 15 -0.54 -7.26 2.22
N VAL A 16 -1.57 -6.43 2.23
CA VAL A 16 -2.17 -5.87 1.01
C VAL A 16 -1.91 -4.37 0.99
N LYS A 17 -1.33 -3.87 -0.09
CA LYS A 17 -1.08 -2.44 -0.27
C LYS A 17 -1.98 -1.87 -1.35
N ILE A 18 -2.58 -0.71 -1.08
CA ILE A 18 -3.36 0.06 -2.05
C ILE A 18 -2.87 1.51 -2.14
N GLY A 19 -2.70 2.00 -3.36
CA GLY A 19 -2.27 3.36 -3.65
C GLY A 19 -3.43 4.37 -3.68
N SER A 20 -3.11 5.66 -3.52
CA SER A 20 -4.10 6.75 -3.55
C SER A 20 -4.87 6.83 -4.86
N SER A 21 -4.20 6.63 -6.00
CA SER A 21 -4.85 6.62 -7.32
C SER A 21 -5.92 5.53 -7.47
N SER A 22 -5.80 4.44 -6.71
CA SER A 22 -6.78 3.34 -6.68
C SER A 22 -7.96 3.62 -5.76
N LEU A 23 -7.83 4.55 -4.82
CA LEU A 23 -8.84 4.90 -3.81
C LEU A 23 -9.65 6.13 -4.16
N GLN A 24 -9.35 6.82 -5.26
CA GLN A 24 -9.95 8.10 -5.62
C GLN A 24 -10.50 8.07 -7.04
N HIS A 25 -11.53 8.89 -7.26
CA HIS A 25 -11.97 9.23 -8.60
C HIS A 25 -10.93 10.13 -9.28
N ALA A 26 -10.52 9.78 -10.50
CA ALA A 26 -9.46 10.50 -11.21
C ALA A 26 -9.86 11.96 -11.52
N GLU A 27 -11.14 12.20 -11.73
CA GLU A 27 -11.68 13.50 -12.14
C GLU A 27 -11.82 14.47 -10.97
N THR A 28 -12.21 13.99 -9.78
CA THR A 28 -12.54 14.84 -8.63
C THR A 28 -11.51 14.77 -7.51
N GLY A 29 -10.75 13.68 -7.44
CA GLY A 29 -9.85 13.36 -6.31
C GLY A 29 -10.60 12.90 -5.05
N ASP A 30 -11.92 12.73 -5.13
CA ASP A 30 -12.74 12.24 -4.03
C ASP A 30 -12.52 10.75 -3.79
N LEU A 31 -12.76 10.30 -2.55
CA LEU A 31 -12.71 8.88 -2.23
C LEU A 31 -13.76 8.11 -3.03
N ASP A 32 -13.32 7.05 -3.70
CA ASP A 32 -14.18 6.12 -4.40
C ASP A 32 -14.70 5.06 -3.41
N TYR A 33 -15.87 5.32 -2.86
CA TYR A 33 -16.48 4.44 -1.86
C TYR A 33 -16.82 3.04 -2.40
N THR A 34 -17.09 2.92 -3.70
CA THR A 34 -17.35 1.62 -4.33
C THR A 34 -16.11 0.75 -4.33
N ARG A 35 -14.95 1.34 -4.66
CA ARG A 35 -13.66 0.63 -4.62
C ARG A 35 -13.24 0.30 -3.20
N LEU A 36 -13.45 1.24 -2.27
CA LEU A 36 -13.16 1.02 -0.85
C LEU A 36 -14.00 -0.12 -0.28
N GLU A 37 -15.30 -0.14 -0.56
CA GLU A 37 -16.21 -1.21 -0.10
C GLU A 37 -15.79 -2.56 -0.68
N LYS A 38 -15.51 -2.62 -1.99
CA LYS A 38 -15.07 -3.85 -2.63
C LYS A 38 -13.77 -4.37 -2.01
N LEU A 39 -12.78 -3.50 -1.81
CA LEU A 39 -11.52 -3.87 -1.15
C LEU A 39 -11.78 -4.43 0.25
N VAL A 40 -12.55 -3.71 1.08
CA VAL A 40 -12.83 -4.11 2.45
C VAL A 40 -13.56 -5.46 2.49
N ARG A 41 -14.54 -5.68 1.62
CA ARG A 41 -15.25 -6.96 1.50
C ARG A 41 -14.30 -8.12 1.20
N GLU A 42 -13.39 -7.97 0.23
CA GLU A 42 -12.39 -8.99 -0.11
C GLU A 42 -11.43 -9.26 1.07
N LEU A 43 -10.97 -8.21 1.77
CA LEU A 43 -10.11 -8.37 2.94
C LEU A 43 -10.83 -9.08 4.09
N CYS A 44 -12.12 -8.78 4.30
CA CYS A 44 -12.95 -9.47 5.29
C CYS A 44 -13.15 -10.94 4.92
N ASP A 45 -13.37 -11.25 3.64
CA ASP A 45 -13.51 -12.62 3.18
C ASP A 45 -12.24 -13.44 3.41
N ILE A 46 -11.08 -12.88 3.09
CA ILE A 46 -9.76 -13.49 3.37
C ILE A 46 -9.59 -13.72 4.89
N SER A 47 -9.94 -12.72 5.71
CA SER A 47 -9.86 -12.85 7.17
C SER A 47 -10.80 -13.93 7.71
N ASN A 48 -12.02 -14.04 7.16
CA ASN A 48 -13.00 -15.06 7.53
C ASN A 48 -12.58 -16.49 7.14
N GLN A 49 -11.65 -16.64 6.19
CA GLN A 49 -10.99 -17.91 5.88
C GLN A 49 -9.91 -18.31 6.91
N GLY A 50 -9.73 -17.52 7.98
CA GLY A 50 -8.76 -17.77 9.06
C GLY A 50 -7.36 -17.27 8.73
N LYS A 51 -7.22 -16.38 7.74
CA LYS A 51 -5.93 -15.75 7.40
C LYS A 51 -5.77 -14.42 8.15
N GLU A 52 -4.53 -14.08 8.46
CA GLU A 52 -4.16 -12.79 9.04
C GLU A 52 -3.93 -11.76 7.93
N VAL A 53 -4.66 -10.64 7.99
CA VAL A 53 -4.63 -9.61 6.94
C VAL A 53 -4.18 -8.28 7.52
N VAL A 54 -3.25 -7.62 6.85
CA VAL A 54 -2.82 -6.24 7.13
C VAL A 54 -3.01 -5.39 5.87
N LEU A 55 -3.68 -4.27 6.00
CA LEU A 55 -3.86 -3.31 4.92
C LEU A 55 -2.87 -2.15 5.05
N VAL A 56 -2.07 -1.89 4.03
CA VAL A 56 -1.27 -0.67 3.90
C VAL A 56 -1.95 0.24 2.91
N THR A 57 -2.40 1.40 3.37
CA THR A 57 -3.22 2.33 2.59
C THR A 57 -2.51 3.65 2.34
N SER A 58 -2.98 4.38 1.35
CA SER A 58 -2.58 5.75 1.02
C SER A 58 -3.81 6.67 0.99
N GLY A 59 -3.61 7.94 0.67
CA GLY A 59 -4.71 8.85 0.35
C GLY A 59 -5.07 9.83 1.46
N ALA A 60 -4.40 9.81 2.62
CA ALA A 60 -4.68 10.73 3.72
C ALA A 60 -4.52 12.20 3.31
N ILE A 61 -3.40 12.58 2.68
CA ILE A 61 -3.17 13.97 2.25
C ILE A 61 -4.26 14.42 1.26
N ALA A 62 -4.63 13.58 0.32
CA ALA A 62 -5.65 13.93 -0.68
C ALA A 62 -7.04 14.08 -0.05
N ALA A 63 -7.42 13.14 0.84
CA ALA A 63 -8.67 13.24 1.60
C ALA A 63 -8.73 14.51 2.47
N GLY A 64 -7.59 14.95 3.02
CA GLY A 64 -7.49 16.18 3.78
C GLY A 64 -7.62 17.42 2.90
N LYS A 65 -6.92 17.48 1.77
CA LYS A 65 -7.04 18.58 0.79
C LYS A 65 -8.48 18.79 0.35
N GLN A 66 -9.16 17.70 0.04
CA GLN A 66 -10.56 17.71 -0.34
C GLN A 66 -11.46 18.21 0.80
N ALA A 67 -11.22 17.73 2.03
CA ALA A 67 -12.04 18.09 3.18
C ALA A 67 -12.09 19.60 3.47
N VAL A 68 -10.99 20.30 3.19
CA VAL A 68 -10.88 21.74 3.40
C VAL A 68 -11.00 22.55 2.11
N HIS A 69 -11.36 21.88 0.99
CA HIS A 69 -11.46 22.49 -0.34
C HIS A 69 -10.21 23.30 -0.70
N LEU A 70 -9.03 22.74 -0.40
CA LEU A 70 -7.76 23.43 -0.59
C LEU A 70 -7.50 23.64 -2.08
N LYS A 71 -7.45 24.92 -2.49
CA LYS A 71 -7.01 25.29 -3.84
C LYS A 71 -5.48 25.32 -3.85
N THR A 72 -4.89 24.74 -4.89
CA THR A 72 -3.44 24.80 -5.09
C THR A 72 -3.04 26.24 -5.34
N THR A 73 -2.13 26.77 -4.53
CA THR A 73 -1.61 28.13 -4.65
C THR A 73 -0.23 28.05 -5.33
N GLU A 74 -0.03 28.77 -6.41
CA GLU A 74 1.26 28.91 -7.06
C GLU A 74 2.21 29.75 -6.18
N GLY A 75 3.52 29.44 -6.20
CA GLY A 75 4.54 30.24 -5.51
C GLY A 75 4.80 29.88 -4.06
N GLN A 76 4.31 28.73 -3.56
CA GLN A 76 4.61 28.28 -2.19
C GLN A 76 6.07 27.80 -2.07
N THR A 77 6.69 28.12 -0.94
CA THR A 77 8.01 27.54 -0.57
C THR A 77 7.89 26.05 -0.26
N GLN A 78 9.01 25.35 -0.29
CA GLN A 78 9.06 23.92 0.04
C GLN A 78 8.56 23.65 1.48
N ALA A 79 8.93 24.52 2.45
CA ALA A 79 8.50 24.40 3.84
C ALA A 79 6.99 24.61 4.01
N GLU A 80 6.41 25.59 3.33
CA GLU A 80 4.95 25.83 3.34
C GLU A 80 4.20 24.64 2.70
N SER A 81 4.71 24.12 1.60
CA SER A 81 4.16 22.92 0.96
C SER A 81 4.17 21.71 1.90
N MET A 82 5.24 21.51 2.68
CA MET A 82 5.34 20.42 3.66
C MET A 82 4.33 20.61 4.80
N ALA A 83 4.27 21.79 5.40
CA ALA A 83 3.33 22.09 6.48
C ALA A 83 1.87 21.88 6.05
N ILE A 84 1.53 22.25 4.81
CA ILE A 84 0.21 22.00 4.21
C ILE A 84 -0.04 20.51 4.06
N LYS A 85 0.92 19.72 3.57
CA LYS A 85 0.80 18.27 3.46
C LYS A 85 0.56 17.62 4.82
N GLN A 86 1.35 17.99 5.83
CA GLN A 86 1.22 17.52 7.21
C GLN A 86 -0.17 17.82 7.79
N ALA A 87 -0.64 19.07 7.64
CA ALA A 87 -1.97 19.47 8.10
C ALA A 87 -3.09 18.71 7.35
N CYS A 88 -2.97 18.58 6.03
CA CYS A 88 -3.91 17.79 5.24
C CYS A 88 -3.90 16.32 5.63
N SER A 89 -2.73 15.73 5.90
CA SER A 89 -2.64 14.36 6.39
C SER A 89 -3.35 14.19 7.73
N ALA A 90 -3.18 15.12 8.67
CA ALA A 90 -3.87 15.08 9.96
C ALA A 90 -5.40 15.03 9.82
N ILE A 91 -5.95 15.87 8.93
CA ILE A 91 -7.40 15.90 8.66
C ILE A 91 -7.85 14.67 7.91
N GLY A 92 -7.12 14.31 6.86
CA GLY A 92 -7.51 13.25 5.95
C GLY A 92 -7.32 11.85 6.52
N GLN A 93 -6.31 11.63 7.35
CA GLN A 93 -6.10 10.34 8.02
C GLN A 93 -7.28 9.99 8.94
N ALA A 94 -7.80 10.96 9.68
CA ALA A 94 -8.97 10.77 10.51
C ALA A 94 -10.21 10.37 9.68
N ARG A 95 -10.45 11.06 8.56
CA ARG A 95 -11.55 10.74 7.63
C ARG A 95 -11.40 9.38 6.98
N LEU A 96 -10.22 9.07 6.49
CA LEU A 96 -9.91 7.79 5.85
C LEU A 96 -10.12 6.65 6.82
N MET A 97 -9.62 6.79 8.06
CA MET A 97 -9.77 5.76 9.08
C MET A 97 -11.23 5.58 9.53
N MET A 98 -11.98 6.66 9.66
CA MET A 98 -13.42 6.60 9.95
C MET A 98 -14.18 5.85 8.84
N THR A 99 -13.80 6.05 7.58
CA THR A 99 -14.39 5.32 6.45
C THR A 99 -14.07 3.84 6.51
N TYR A 100 -12.81 3.46 6.74
CA TYR A 100 -12.43 2.06 6.91
C TYR A 100 -13.15 1.40 8.08
N GLN A 101 -13.17 2.04 9.26
CA GLN A 101 -13.85 1.50 10.44
C GLN A 101 -15.33 1.25 10.18
N LYS A 102 -16.00 2.18 9.48
CA LYS A 102 -17.41 2.01 9.10
C LYS A 102 -17.59 0.81 8.17
N LEU A 103 -16.79 0.72 7.12
CA LEU A 103 -16.89 -0.36 6.13
C LEU A 103 -16.56 -1.74 6.74
N PHE A 104 -15.50 -1.86 7.54
CA PHE A 104 -15.14 -3.10 8.23
C PHE A 104 -16.22 -3.53 9.23
N ALA A 105 -16.86 -2.57 9.93
CA ALA A 105 -17.93 -2.86 10.89
C ALA A 105 -19.16 -3.50 10.23
N GLU A 106 -19.48 -3.16 8.96
CA GLU A 106 -20.56 -3.80 8.20
C GLU A 106 -20.35 -5.31 8.01
N TYR A 107 -19.10 -5.78 8.10
CA TYR A 107 -18.68 -7.17 8.00
C TYR A 107 -18.28 -7.78 9.35
N ASN A 108 -18.64 -7.14 10.49
CA ASN A 108 -18.25 -7.55 11.84
C ASN A 108 -16.73 -7.68 12.05
N GLN A 109 -15.93 -6.91 11.30
CA GLN A 109 -14.48 -6.86 11.44
C GLN A 109 -14.05 -5.59 12.16
N VAL A 110 -12.98 -5.70 12.94
CA VAL A 110 -12.38 -4.56 13.67
C VAL A 110 -11.15 -4.05 12.93
N ALA A 111 -11.19 -2.81 12.49
CA ALA A 111 -10.03 -2.14 11.92
C ALA A 111 -9.24 -1.40 13.00
N ALA A 112 -7.91 -1.57 13.02
CA ALA A 112 -7.01 -0.90 13.96
C ALA A 112 -6.00 -0.03 13.21
N GLN A 113 -5.92 1.27 13.55
CA GLN A 113 -4.96 2.18 12.92
C GLN A 113 -3.55 1.98 13.45
N ILE A 114 -2.57 1.89 12.53
CA ILE A 114 -1.14 1.96 12.83
C ILE A 114 -0.52 3.05 11.93
N LEU A 115 0.15 4.02 12.56
CA LEU A 115 0.91 5.04 11.85
C LEU A 115 2.40 4.83 12.08
N MET A 116 3.16 4.72 11.01
CA MET A 116 4.59 4.43 11.05
C MET A 116 5.41 5.59 10.48
N THR A 117 6.62 5.74 10.98
CA THR A 117 7.65 6.62 10.40
C THR A 117 8.91 5.82 10.17
N LYS A 118 9.88 6.39 9.44
CA LYS A 118 11.21 5.78 9.28
C LYS A 118 11.86 5.47 10.63
N ASN A 119 11.67 6.32 11.64
CA ASN A 119 12.18 6.08 12.99
C ASN A 119 11.59 4.83 13.64
N THR A 120 10.33 4.48 13.35
CA THR A 120 9.71 3.23 13.82
C THR A 120 10.49 2.00 13.36
N ILE A 121 11.17 2.10 12.22
CA ILE A 121 11.89 0.99 11.59
C ILE A 121 13.34 0.96 11.99
N VAL A 122 14.00 2.13 12.05
CA VAL A 122 15.44 2.25 12.31
C VAL A 122 15.78 2.06 13.78
N ASP A 123 14.94 2.56 14.67
CA ASP A 123 15.11 2.39 16.11
C ASP A 123 14.66 1.00 16.56
N ASN A 124 15.55 0.28 17.26
CA ASN A 124 15.30 -1.10 17.66
C ASN A 124 14.13 -1.25 18.63
N LEU A 125 13.96 -0.31 19.56
CA LEU A 125 12.88 -0.36 20.56
C LEU A 125 11.53 -0.05 19.88
N ASN A 126 11.49 0.96 19.03
CA ASN A 126 10.27 1.30 18.28
C ASN A 126 9.87 0.16 17.35
N ARG A 127 10.82 -0.46 16.65
CA ARG A 127 10.59 -1.63 15.80
C ARG A 127 10.05 -2.81 16.60
N TYR A 128 10.62 -3.12 17.74
CA TYR A 128 10.14 -4.18 18.65
C TYR A 128 8.71 -3.91 19.13
N ASN A 129 8.42 -2.68 19.55
CA ASN A 129 7.09 -2.29 20.00
C ASN A 129 6.06 -2.35 18.87
N ALA A 130 6.43 -1.92 17.66
CA ALA A 130 5.57 -2.03 16.48
C ALA A 130 5.26 -3.51 16.17
N HIS A 131 6.28 -4.38 16.11
CA HIS A 131 6.09 -5.82 15.92
C HIS A 131 5.13 -6.42 16.96
N ASN A 132 5.29 -6.08 18.25
CA ASN A 132 4.41 -6.56 19.31
C ASN A 132 2.97 -6.08 19.13
N THR A 133 2.79 -4.82 18.71
CA THR A 133 1.46 -4.24 18.42
C THR A 133 0.77 -5.00 17.29
N PHE A 134 1.45 -5.21 16.16
CA PHE A 134 0.91 -6.01 15.06
C PHE A 134 0.54 -7.42 15.51
N THR A 135 1.47 -8.09 16.18
CA THR A 135 1.26 -9.45 16.66
C THR A 135 0.03 -9.54 17.56
N GLN A 136 -0.16 -8.57 18.44
CA GLN A 136 -1.28 -8.58 19.36
C GLN A 136 -2.60 -8.27 18.66
N LEU A 137 -2.62 -7.32 17.71
CA LEU A 137 -3.82 -7.01 16.92
C LEU A 137 -4.27 -8.21 16.08
N LEU A 138 -3.34 -8.89 15.41
CA LEU A 138 -3.64 -10.08 14.63
C LEU A 138 -4.19 -11.21 15.51
N LYS A 139 -3.61 -11.45 16.71
CA LYS A 139 -4.14 -12.41 17.69
C LYS A 139 -5.54 -12.05 18.20
N MET A 140 -5.88 -10.77 18.26
CA MET A 140 -7.23 -10.29 18.61
C MET A 140 -8.22 -10.41 17.45
N GLY A 141 -7.80 -10.82 16.26
CA GLY A 141 -8.63 -10.88 15.06
C GLY A 141 -8.93 -9.51 14.47
N ALA A 142 -8.18 -8.47 14.84
CA ALA A 142 -8.32 -7.15 14.24
C ALA A 142 -7.48 -7.05 12.94
N ILE A 143 -7.96 -6.26 11.99
CA ILE A 143 -7.27 -5.95 10.73
C ILE A 143 -6.50 -4.64 10.91
N PRO A 144 -5.15 -4.67 11.00
CA PRO A 144 -4.35 -3.44 11.02
C PRO A 144 -4.46 -2.67 9.70
N VAL A 145 -4.79 -1.39 9.79
CA VAL A 145 -4.78 -0.43 8.68
C VAL A 145 -3.60 0.52 8.90
N VAL A 146 -2.60 0.37 8.06
CA VAL A 146 -1.29 1.02 8.20
C VAL A 146 -1.15 2.16 7.21
N ASN A 147 -0.58 3.27 7.64
CA ASN A 147 -0.14 4.35 6.77
C ASN A 147 1.14 4.99 7.33
N GLU A 148 1.82 5.79 6.52
CA GLU A 148 2.87 6.66 7.03
C GLU A 148 2.28 7.74 7.94
N ASN A 149 3.01 8.12 8.99
CA ASN A 149 2.66 9.26 9.83
C ASN A 149 3.17 10.56 9.21
N ASP A 150 2.53 10.95 8.12
CA ASP A 150 2.87 12.18 7.39
C ASP A 150 2.80 13.44 8.28
N THR A 151 2.07 13.40 9.40
CA THR A 151 1.90 14.58 10.27
C THR A 151 3.20 15.03 10.92
N VAL A 152 4.14 14.11 11.09
CA VAL A 152 5.47 14.34 11.69
C VAL A 152 6.61 13.95 10.76
N ALA A 153 6.30 13.50 9.54
CA ALA A 153 7.30 13.18 8.54
C ALA A 153 8.00 14.46 8.04
N THR A 154 9.29 14.35 7.77
CA THR A 154 10.09 15.40 7.12
C THR A 154 10.73 14.84 5.86
N TYR A 155 11.22 15.70 4.97
CA TYR A 155 11.90 15.27 3.74
C TYR A 155 13.05 14.27 3.97
N GLU A 156 13.66 14.32 5.16
CA GLU A 156 14.81 13.46 5.52
C GLU A 156 14.38 12.10 6.08
N ILE A 157 13.13 12.02 6.60
CA ILE A 157 12.61 10.86 7.32
C ILE A 157 11.37 10.25 6.68
N GLU A 158 10.98 10.69 5.49
CA GLU A 158 9.96 10.01 4.69
C GLU A 158 10.41 8.58 4.34
N ILE A 159 9.50 7.63 4.45
CA ILE A 159 9.72 6.26 3.93
C ILE A 159 9.77 6.31 2.39
N GLY A 160 9.16 7.32 1.81
CA GLY A 160 9.19 7.64 0.39
C GLY A 160 7.92 7.23 -0.35
N ASP A 161 7.44 6.04 -0.11
CA ASP A 161 6.21 5.55 -0.71
C ASP A 161 5.62 4.36 0.07
N ASN A 162 4.33 4.13 -0.10
CA ASN A 162 3.65 3.05 0.60
C ASN A 162 3.91 1.65 0.00
N ASP A 163 4.52 1.52 -1.18
CA ASP A 163 5.02 0.24 -1.67
C ASP A 163 6.17 -0.23 -0.76
N THR A 164 7.17 0.65 -0.53
CA THR A 164 8.28 0.41 0.39
C THR A 164 7.80 0.18 1.83
N LEU A 165 6.86 1.01 2.33
CA LEU A 165 6.28 0.81 3.66
C LEU A 165 5.63 -0.57 3.79
N SER A 166 4.89 -1.01 2.78
CA SER A 166 4.22 -2.31 2.81
C SER A 166 5.19 -3.50 2.86
N ALA A 167 6.30 -3.39 2.15
CA ALA A 167 7.35 -4.41 2.20
C ALA A 167 8.07 -4.44 3.55
N ILE A 168 8.30 -3.28 4.16
CA ILE A 168 8.87 -3.18 5.50
C ILE A 168 7.91 -3.77 6.54
N VAL A 169 6.61 -3.49 6.42
CA VAL A 169 5.59 -4.10 7.28
C VAL A 169 5.59 -5.62 7.10
N ALA A 170 5.62 -6.11 5.86
CA ALA A 170 5.68 -7.55 5.58
C ALA A 170 6.88 -8.22 6.24
N ALA A 171 8.06 -7.62 6.10
CA ALA A 171 9.28 -8.09 6.76
C ALA A 171 9.20 -8.01 8.29
N LEU A 172 8.59 -6.93 8.84
CA LEU A 172 8.47 -6.72 10.28
C LEU A 172 7.61 -7.78 10.97
N ILE A 173 6.58 -8.26 10.29
CA ILE A 173 5.59 -9.19 10.86
C ILE A 173 5.77 -10.62 10.37
N ASP A 174 6.83 -10.93 9.65
CA ASP A 174 7.08 -12.24 9.02
C ASP A 174 5.88 -12.67 8.14
N ALA A 175 5.45 -11.80 7.23
CA ALA A 175 4.35 -12.10 6.33
C ALA A 175 4.75 -13.12 5.26
N ASP A 176 3.82 -13.99 4.90
CA ASP A 176 4.02 -14.99 3.83
C ASP A 176 3.83 -14.40 2.43
N LEU A 177 3.03 -13.31 2.33
CA LEU A 177 2.62 -12.74 1.06
C LEU A 177 2.47 -11.22 1.16
N LEU A 178 3.04 -10.50 0.19
CA LEU A 178 2.81 -9.08 -0.06
C LEU A 178 2.06 -8.93 -1.39
N ILE A 179 0.88 -8.32 -1.36
CA ILE A 179 0.09 -7.99 -2.55
C ILE A 179 0.13 -6.48 -2.79
N LEU A 180 0.65 -6.07 -3.94
CA LEU A 180 0.67 -4.68 -4.38
C LEU A 180 -0.47 -4.45 -5.38
N LEU A 181 -1.55 -3.80 -4.94
CA LEU A 181 -2.64 -3.38 -5.83
C LEU A 181 -2.22 -2.15 -6.61
N SER A 182 -2.23 -2.26 -7.93
CA SER A 182 -1.72 -1.27 -8.86
C SER A 182 -2.75 -0.93 -9.95
N ASP A 183 -2.45 0.06 -10.76
CA ASP A 183 -3.13 0.40 -12.01
C ASP A 183 -2.54 -0.32 -13.23
N ILE A 184 -1.61 -1.24 -12.98
CA ILE A 184 -0.97 -2.11 -13.96
C ILE A 184 -1.02 -3.56 -13.43
N ASP A 185 -1.22 -4.52 -14.31
CA ASP A 185 -1.48 -5.93 -13.98
C ASP A 185 -0.22 -6.73 -13.63
N GLY A 186 0.94 -6.15 -13.72
CA GLY A 186 2.20 -6.78 -13.30
C GLY A 186 3.43 -6.08 -13.81
N LEU A 187 4.51 -6.83 -13.93
CA LEU A 187 5.79 -6.38 -14.47
C LEU A 187 5.81 -6.56 -15.99
N TYR A 188 6.37 -5.58 -16.69
CA TYR A 188 6.58 -5.62 -18.14
C TYR A 188 8.05 -5.34 -18.46
N THR A 189 8.48 -5.78 -19.65
CA THR A 189 9.84 -5.48 -20.15
C THR A 189 10.09 -3.99 -20.39
N ASP A 190 9.01 -3.21 -20.58
CA ASP A 190 9.02 -1.75 -20.75
C ASP A 190 7.65 -1.20 -20.33
N ASP A 191 7.42 0.13 -20.37
CA ASP A 191 6.12 0.73 -20.06
C ASP A 191 5.08 0.40 -21.16
N PRO A 192 4.08 -0.47 -20.89
CA PRO A 192 3.11 -0.89 -21.92
C PRO A 192 2.21 0.24 -22.40
N ARG A 193 2.18 1.41 -21.70
CA ARG A 193 1.43 2.60 -22.12
C ARG A 193 2.17 3.38 -23.22
N GLN A 194 3.49 3.23 -23.28
CA GLN A 194 4.36 3.94 -24.20
C GLN A 194 4.91 3.03 -25.30
N ASN A 195 5.19 1.77 -24.95
CA ASN A 195 5.73 0.77 -25.86
C ASN A 195 4.73 -0.37 -26.08
N PRO A 196 4.06 -0.45 -27.26
CA PRO A 196 3.13 -1.52 -27.57
C PRO A 196 3.80 -2.90 -27.69
N ASN A 197 5.14 -2.97 -27.76
CA ASN A 197 5.90 -4.23 -27.79
C ASN A 197 6.38 -4.64 -26.38
N ALA A 198 5.93 -3.97 -25.33
CA ALA A 198 6.25 -4.37 -23.97
C ALA A 198 5.60 -5.72 -23.66
N GLU A 199 6.41 -6.69 -23.25
CA GLU A 199 5.96 -8.04 -22.92
C GLU A 199 5.68 -8.16 -21.42
N PHE A 200 4.58 -8.81 -21.07
CA PHE A 200 4.22 -9.11 -19.68
C PHE A 200 5.13 -10.20 -19.12
N ILE A 201 5.66 -9.95 -17.93
CA ILE A 201 6.52 -10.89 -17.19
C ILE A 201 5.66 -11.56 -16.11
N GLU A 202 5.30 -12.80 -16.36
CA GLU A 202 4.39 -13.55 -15.48
C GLU A 202 5.03 -13.86 -14.11
N GLN A 203 6.34 -14.13 -14.11
CA GLN A 203 7.09 -14.51 -12.92
C GLN A 203 8.54 -14.06 -12.99
N VAL A 204 9.05 -13.60 -11.86
CA VAL A 204 10.46 -13.32 -11.64
C VAL A 204 10.93 -14.17 -10.46
N ASP A 205 11.78 -15.17 -10.72
CA ASP A 205 12.30 -16.04 -9.67
C ASP A 205 13.41 -15.36 -8.86
N GLU A 206 14.19 -14.48 -9.50
CA GLU A 206 15.28 -13.73 -8.87
C GLU A 206 15.31 -12.30 -9.39
N LEU A 207 15.30 -11.33 -8.46
CA LEU A 207 15.39 -9.90 -8.76
C LEU A 207 16.86 -9.51 -9.02
N THR A 208 17.31 -9.69 -10.26
CA THR A 208 18.65 -9.29 -10.71
C THR A 208 18.76 -7.77 -10.83
N GLU A 209 20.00 -7.27 -10.93
CA GLU A 209 20.24 -5.83 -11.19
C GLU A 209 19.61 -5.37 -12.50
N GLU A 210 19.56 -6.24 -13.51
CA GLU A 210 18.94 -5.96 -14.80
C GLU A 210 17.43 -5.66 -14.64
N PHE A 211 16.69 -6.50 -13.89
CA PHE A 211 15.29 -6.23 -13.55
C PHE A 211 15.12 -4.93 -12.78
N MET A 212 16.01 -4.63 -11.83
CA MET A 212 15.97 -3.39 -11.07
C MET A 212 16.22 -2.15 -11.95
N HIS A 213 16.99 -2.27 -13.03
CA HIS A 213 17.19 -1.20 -14.00
C HIS A 213 15.99 -0.97 -14.92
N MET A 214 15.28 -2.03 -15.32
CA MET A 214 14.04 -1.90 -16.11
C MET A 214 12.96 -1.10 -15.38
N GLY A 215 12.81 -1.30 -14.06
CA GLY A 215 11.89 -0.52 -13.23
C GLY A 215 12.19 0.98 -13.15
N LYS A 216 13.43 1.42 -13.40
CA LYS A 216 13.82 2.84 -13.38
C LYS A 216 13.41 3.60 -14.64
N ALA A 217 13.22 2.93 -15.75
CA ALA A 217 12.88 3.56 -17.04
C ALA A 217 11.40 3.96 -17.15
N SER A 218 10.51 3.34 -16.35
CA SER A 218 9.08 3.64 -16.36
C SER A 218 8.69 4.67 -15.30
N THR A 219 8.38 5.89 -15.73
CA THR A 219 7.81 6.93 -14.85
C THR A 219 6.32 6.69 -14.65
N GLY A 220 5.90 6.48 -13.39
CA GLY A 220 4.50 6.26 -13.02
C GLY A 220 3.56 7.44 -13.34
N SER A 221 2.27 7.26 -13.04
CA SER A 221 1.23 8.27 -13.23
C SER A 221 1.51 9.57 -12.46
N ASN A 222 1.08 10.73 -13.00
CA ASN A 222 1.26 12.07 -12.42
C ASN A 222 0.61 12.29 -11.03
N VAL A 223 -0.09 11.30 -10.47
CA VAL A 223 -0.87 11.43 -9.22
C VAL A 223 -0.28 10.58 -8.07
N GLY A 224 0.63 9.65 -8.35
CA GLY A 224 1.23 8.78 -7.33
C GLY A 224 2.76 8.82 -7.36
N THR A 225 3.40 8.84 -6.20
CA THR A 225 4.87 8.77 -6.05
C THR A 225 5.43 7.38 -6.37
N GLY A 226 4.57 6.34 -6.50
CA GLY A 226 4.94 4.96 -6.72
C GLY A 226 4.95 4.56 -8.19
N GLY A 227 6.14 4.44 -8.78
CA GLY A 227 6.36 3.85 -10.10
C GLY A 227 6.72 2.36 -10.04
N MET A 228 7.07 1.76 -11.20
CA MET A 228 7.56 0.38 -11.26
C MET A 228 8.80 0.18 -10.37
N ASN A 229 9.67 1.18 -10.28
CA ASN A 229 10.88 1.13 -9.44
C ASN A 229 10.56 0.91 -7.95
N THR A 230 9.53 1.59 -7.41
CA THR A 230 9.13 1.42 -6.00
C THR A 230 8.57 0.03 -5.74
N LYS A 231 7.82 -0.54 -6.69
CA LYS A 231 7.32 -1.92 -6.61
C LYS A 231 8.45 -2.95 -6.65
N MET A 232 9.47 -2.71 -7.46
CA MET A 232 10.66 -3.56 -7.54
C MET A 232 11.47 -3.53 -6.23
N ILE A 233 11.62 -2.34 -5.63
CA ILE A 233 12.27 -2.18 -4.32
C ILE A 233 11.45 -2.91 -3.25
N ALA A 234 10.14 -2.73 -3.25
CA ALA A 234 9.25 -3.42 -2.32
C ALA A 234 9.31 -4.94 -2.47
N ALA A 235 9.30 -5.45 -3.71
CA ALA A 235 9.45 -6.87 -3.99
C ALA A 235 10.80 -7.40 -3.47
N LYS A 236 11.90 -6.68 -3.68
CA LYS A 236 13.23 -7.06 -3.18
C LYS A 236 13.27 -7.13 -1.65
N ILE A 237 12.69 -6.16 -0.96
CA ILE A 237 12.62 -6.17 0.51
C ILE A 237 11.78 -7.36 1.00
N ALA A 238 10.59 -7.58 0.43
CA ALA A 238 9.70 -8.65 0.83
C ALA A 238 10.33 -10.04 0.60
N THR A 239 10.89 -10.29 -0.58
CA THR A 239 11.52 -11.59 -0.91
C THR A 239 12.80 -11.84 -0.11
N SER A 240 13.53 -10.79 0.27
CA SER A 240 14.68 -10.93 1.19
C SER A 240 14.27 -11.36 2.61
N SER A 241 12.98 -11.32 2.92
CA SER A 241 12.38 -11.72 4.21
C SER A 241 11.46 -12.94 4.05
N ASP A 242 11.69 -13.77 3.02
CA ASP A 242 10.95 -14.98 2.69
C ASP A 242 9.46 -14.77 2.32
N ALA A 243 9.01 -13.54 2.14
CA ALA A 243 7.67 -13.24 1.64
C ALA A 243 7.61 -13.34 0.12
N VAL A 244 6.53 -13.91 -0.41
CA VAL A 244 6.22 -13.82 -1.85
C VAL A 244 5.67 -12.43 -2.14
N SER A 245 6.17 -11.77 -3.19
CA SER A 245 5.61 -10.49 -3.66
C SER A 245 4.77 -10.72 -4.90
N TYR A 246 3.55 -10.18 -4.91
CA TYR A 246 2.60 -10.28 -5.99
C TYR A 246 2.02 -8.92 -6.36
N THR A 247 2.11 -8.53 -7.64
CA THR A 247 1.49 -7.30 -8.14
C THR A 247 0.19 -7.67 -8.87
N HIS A 248 -0.91 -6.99 -8.52
CA HIS A 248 -2.21 -7.28 -9.07
C HIS A 248 -2.92 -5.99 -9.53
N LEU A 249 -3.65 -6.12 -10.64
CA LEU A 249 -4.52 -5.06 -11.13
C LEU A 249 -5.59 -4.73 -10.08
N ARG A 250 -5.95 -3.45 -9.95
CA ARG A 250 -6.95 -2.94 -8.99
C ARG A 250 -8.13 -3.90 -8.86
N ALA A 251 -8.67 -4.02 -7.65
CA ALA A 251 -9.92 -4.73 -7.35
C ALA A 251 -11.16 -4.28 -8.17
N HIS A 252 -10.97 -3.51 -9.22
CA HIS A 252 -12.03 -3.01 -10.08
C HIS A 252 -12.48 -4.02 -11.15
N GLU A 253 -11.60 -4.95 -11.56
CA GLU A 253 -11.86 -5.83 -12.70
C GLU A 253 -11.82 -7.32 -12.34
N THR A 254 -11.21 -7.67 -11.20
CA THR A 254 -11.14 -9.07 -10.75
C THR A 254 -11.33 -9.16 -9.24
N SER A 255 -12.11 -10.12 -8.78
CA SER A 255 -12.13 -10.53 -7.37
C SER A 255 -10.76 -11.09 -6.98
N LEU A 256 -10.26 -10.73 -5.80
CA LEU A 256 -9.11 -11.39 -5.17
C LEU A 256 -9.53 -12.83 -4.82
N HIS A 257 -9.60 -13.72 -5.79
CA HIS A 257 -9.76 -15.14 -5.53
C HIS A 257 -8.38 -15.71 -5.11
N LEU A 258 -8.07 -15.56 -3.83
CA LEU A 258 -6.94 -16.23 -3.17
C LEU A 258 -7.35 -17.60 -2.64
#